data_559dec16956ac7e5ca837089f3376dcd
#
_entry.id   559dec16956ac7e5ca837089f3376dcd
#
_cell.length_a   1.000
_cell.length_b   1.000
_cell.length_c   1.000
_cell.angle_alpha   90.00
_cell.angle_beta   90.00
_cell.angle_gamma   90.00
#
_symmetry.space_group_name_H-M   'P 1'
#
loop_
_entity.id
_entity.type
_entity.pdbx_description
1 polymer ?
#
loop_
_entity_poly.entity_id
_entity_poly.type
_entity_poly.pdbx_seq_one_letter_code
_entity_poly.pdbx_strand_id
1 'polypeptide(L)'
;MNTDDANIVDDKACQLESWVKSTRTSLERWAIPGCNFGGELEWSVGGNNQTEDTVGKTQFWLGQVKKRWVPVGENTVGISTTLGTMVTRPAMGSQPEDKDYYLNVPVTVPLGQDRFVHLNAGWVNHQTLGTNRPTWGVGGELPLTARVIAIAETYGEAAMGTRYQLGLRMWLVPQRVQIDTTYGNRIGQPEHERWFTVGLRLLSPAFLP
;
A
#
# COMPACT_ATOMS: atom_id res chain seq x y z
N MET A 1 -4.20 1.11 -2.24
CA MET A 1 -4.85 0.62 -0.99
C MET A 1 -3.78 0.51 0.08
N ASN A 2 -4.15 0.69 1.34
CA ASN A 2 -3.26 0.45 2.49
C ASN A 2 -3.35 -1.00 2.98
N THR A 3 -4.47 -1.65 2.72
CA THR A 3 -4.63 -3.10 2.90
C THR A 3 -4.00 -3.78 1.68
N ASP A 4 -2.94 -4.53 1.90
CA ASP A 4 -2.19 -5.22 0.85
C ASP A 4 -2.89 -6.53 0.45
N ASP A 5 -2.75 -6.95 -0.80
CA ASP A 5 -3.17 -8.27 -1.26
C ASP A 5 -2.06 -9.31 -1.09
N ALA A 6 -2.36 -10.60 -1.26
CA ALA A 6 -1.35 -11.66 -1.14
C ALA A 6 -0.52 -11.90 -2.41
N ASN A 7 -0.80 -11.16 -3.50
CA ASN A 7 -0.06 -11.33 -4.75
C ASN A 7 1.28 -10.59 -4.70
N ILE A 8 2.17 -11.05 -5.56
CA ILE A 8 3.41 -10.37 -5.95
C ILE A 8 3.39 -10.18 -7.45
N VAL A 9 4.26 -9.33 -7.98
CA VAL A 9 4.43 -9.20 -9.43
C VAL A 9 4.88 -10.53 -10.05
N ASP A 10 4.52 -10.75 -11.31
CA ASP A 10 4.85 -11.98 -12.04
C ASP A 10 6.35 -12.28 -12.01
N ASP A 11 6.68 -13.56 -12.19
CA ASP A 11 8.06 -14.01 -12.24
C ASP A 11 8.86 -13.27 -13.32
N LYS A 12 10.07 -12.82 -12.98
CA LYS A 12 10.97 -12.05 -13.87
C LYS A 12 10.39 -10.74 -14.40
N ALA A 13 9.40 -10.17 -13.73
CA ALA A 13 8.75 -8.92 -14.08
C ALA A 13 8.93 -7.87 -12.98
N CYS A 14 8.62 -6.63 -13.33
CA CYS A 14 8.62 -5.51 -12.40
C CYS A 14 7.27 -4.77 -12.44
N GLN A 15 7.00 -4.05 -11.38
CA GLN A 15 5.90 -3.09 -11.29
C GLN A 15 6.41 -1.72 -10.82
N LEU A 16 5.67 -0.69 -11.14
CA LEU A 16 5.78 0.62 -10.51
C LEU A 16 4.43 0.98 -9.93
N GLU A 17 4.37 1.17 -8.64
CA GLU A 17 3.23 1.78 -7.98
C GLU A 17 3.56 3.23 -7.64
N SER A 18 2.69 4.14 -8.04
CA SER A 18 2.83 5.55 -7.71
C SER A 18 1.48 6.17 -7.38
N TRP A 19 1.47 7.12 -6.46
CA TRP A 19 0.24 7.85 -6.13
C TRP A 19 0.52 9.23 -5.59
N VAL A 20 -0.46 10.07 -5.75
CA VAL A 20 -0.54 11.38 -5.11
C VAL A 20 -1.69 11.34 -4.12
N LYS A 21 -1.42 11.69 -2.87
CA LYS A 21 -2.42 11.82 -1.83
C LYS A 21 -2.47 13.27 -1.36
N SER A 22 -3.64 13.86 -1.44
CA SER A 22 -3.90 15.24 -1.02
C SER A 22 -4.80 15.25 0.20
N THR A 23 -4.38 15.95 1.23
CA THR A 23 -5.18 16.32 2.40
C THR A 23 -5.49 17.82 2.35
N ARG A 24 -6.09 18.36 3.39
CA ARG A 24 -6.32 19.80 3.51
C ARG A 24 -5.02 20.62 3.61
N THR A 25 -3.98 20.05 4.21
CA THR A 25 -2.73 20.74 4.59
C THR A 25 -1.48 20.10 4.03
N SER A 26 -1.60 18.95 3.35
CA SER A 26 -0.43 18.23 2.85
C SER A 26 -0.66 17.61 1.46
N LEU A 27 0.44 17.44 0.74
CA LEU A 27 0.50 16.73 -0.53
C LEU A 27 1.65 15.74 -0.50
N GLU A 28 1.32 14.46 -0.63
CA GLU A 28 2.25 13.36 -0.68
C GLU A 28 2.38 12.84 -2.12
N ARG A 29 3.60 12.51 -2.55
CA ARG A 29 3.89 11.93 -3.88
C ARG A 29 4.78 10.72 -3.70
N TRP A 30 4.22 9.54 -3.93
CA TRP A 30 4.88 8.25 -3.77
C TRP A 30 5.27 7.63 -5.10
N ALA A 31 6.39 6.91 -5.11
CA ALA A 31 6.80 6.02 -6.19
C ALA A 31 7.55 4.83 -5.60
N ILE A 32 7.05 3.62 -5.87
CA ILE A 32 7.58 2.35 -5.33
C ILE A 32 7.73 1.36 -6.49
N PRO A 33 8.89 1.30 -7.15
CA PRO A 33 9.24 0.19 -8.03
C PRO A 33 9.43 -1.10 -7.21
N GLY A 34 8.94 -2.21 -7.74
CA GLY A 34 9.12 -3.55 -7.20
C GLY A 34 9.38 -4.56 -8.30
N CYS A 35 10.25 -5.53 -8.07
CA CYS A 35 10.61 -6.56 -9.04
C CYS A 35 10.65 -7.93 -8.39
N ASN A 36 10.22 -8.95 -9.14
CA ASN A 36 10.36 -10.34 -8.82
C ASN A 36 11.48 -10.95 -9.69
N PHE A 37 12.61 -11.24 -9.08
CA PHE A 37 13.75 -11.88 -9.75
C PHE A 37 13.63 -13.40 -9.81
N GLY A 38 12.51 -13.96 -9.40
CA GLY A 38 12.22 -15.38 -9.27
C GLY A 38 12.00 -15.81 -7.83
N GLY A 39 11.46 -17.02 -7.65
CA GLY A 39 11.39 -17.65 -6.33
C GLY A 39 10.30 -17.12 -5.39
N GLU A 40 9.19 -16.62 -5.89
CA GLU A 40 8.06 -16.15 -5.07
C GLU A 40 8.42 -14.95 -4.16
N LEU A 41 9.41 -14.13 -4.58
CA LEU A 41 9.92 -13.00 -3.84
C LEU A 41 9.83 -11.71 -4.67
N GLU A 42 9.16 -10.71 -4.14
CA GLU A 42 9.16 -9.35 -4.69
C GLU A 42 9.98 -8.43 -3.79
N TRP A 43 10.91 -7.72 -4.40
CA TRP A 43 11.74 -6.70 -3.77
C TRP A 43 11.28 -5.33 -4.22
N SER A 44 10.99 -4.45 -3.28
CA SER A 44 10.55 -3.08 -3.59
C SER A 44 11.40 -2.08 -2.84
N VAL A 45 11.75 -1.00 -3.52
CA VAL A 45 12.35 0.17 -2.91
C VAL A 45 11.61 1.40 -3.43
N GLY A 46 11.49 2.43 -2.62
CA GLY A 46 10.79 3.61 -3.09
C GLY A 46 10.79 4.72 -2.08
N GLY A 47 9.95 5.69 -2.30
CA GLY A 47 9.85 6.80 -1.37
C GLY A 47 8.76 7.79 -1.72
N ASN A 48 8.69 8.80 -0.86
CA ASN A 48 7.72 9.86 -0.92
C ASN A 48 8.40 11.22 -0.69
N ASN A 49 7.88 12.22 -1.37
CA ASN A 49 8.08 13.62 -1.00
C ASN A 49 6.74 14.18 -0.53
N GLN A 50 6.67 14.49 0.75
CA GLN A 50 5.53 15.16 1.36
C GLN A 50 5.82 16.64 1.53
N THR A 51 4.87 17.48 1.15
CA THR A 51 4.87 18.91 1.45
C THR A 51 3.71 19.20 2.37
N GLU A 52 3.98 19.84 3.49
CA GLU A 52 2.97 20.23 4.47
C GLU A 52 3.11 21.72 4.77
N ASP A 53 1.97 22.43 4.85
CA ASP A 53 1.93 23.90 4.96
C ASP A 53 2.66 24.45 6.19
N THR A 54 2.64 23.67 7.30
CA THR A 54 3.21 24.11 8.58
C THR A 54 4.61 23.55 8.87
N VAL A 55 4.94 22.37 8.34
CA VAL A 55 6.17 21.63 8.67
C VAL A 55 7.20 21.70 7.55
N GLY A 56 6.75 22.00 6.32
CA GLY A 56 7.62 22.05 5.14
C GLY A 56 7.72 20.69 4.42
N LYS A 57 8.92 20.35 3.95
CA LYS A 57 9.16 19.15 3.15
C LYS A 57 9.68 18.01 4.00
N THR A 58 9.02 16.86 3.97
CA THR A 58 9.47 15.59 4.56
C THR A 58 9.68 14.56 3.45
N GLN A 59 10.73 13.77 3.57
CA GLN A 59 11.03 12.66 2.67
C GLN A 59 10.88 11.34 3.42
N PHE A 60 10.31 10.36 2.73
CA PHE A 60 10.21 8.98 3.22
C PHE A 60 10.92 8.06 2.24
N TRP A 61 11.67 7.12 2.75
CA TRP A 61 12.33 6.07 1.97
C TRP A 61 11.87 4.72 2.49
N LEU A 62 11.50 3.84 1.58
CA LEU A 62 10.97 2.51 1.86
C LEU A 62 11.85 1.46 1.22
N GLY A 63 12.13 0.39 1.95
CA GLY A 63 12.68 -0.84 1.42
C GLY A 63 11.90 -2.03 1.98
N GLN A 64 11.45 -2.94 1.12
CA GLN A 64 10.68 -4.11 1.57
C GLN A 64 10.94 -5.34 0.69
N VAL A 65 10.69 -6.49 1.28
CA VAL A 65 10.60 -7.78 0.59
C VAL A 65 9.27 -8.44 0.93
N LYS A 66 8.59 -8.96 -0.09
CA LYS A 66 7.35 -9.70 0.04
C LYS A 66 7.55 -11.12 -0.45
N LYS A 67 7.27 -12.10 0.39
CA LYS A 67 7.27 -13.53 0.08
C LYS A 67 5.86 -14.04 -0.07
N ARG A 68 5.53 -14.60 -1.22
CA ARG A 68 4.28 -15.32 -1.44
C ARG A 68 4.49 -16.78 -1.02
N TRP A 69 3.66 -17.24 -0.08
CA TRP A 69 3.66 -18.61 0.43
C TRP A 69 2.63 -19.47 -0.28
N VAL A 70 1.45 -18.91 -0.50
CA VAL A 70 0.33 -19.54 -1.18
C VAL A 70 -0.20 -18.57 -2.23
N PRO A 71 -0.18 -18.93 -3.52
CA PRO A 71 -0.75 -18.08 -4.56
C PRO A 71 -2.28 -18.00 -4.44
N VAL A 72 -2.85 -16.85 -4.79
CA VAL A 72 -4.31 -16.71 -4.90
C VAL A 72 -4.80 -17.51 -6.11
N GLY A 73 -5.83 -18.31 -5.94
CA GLY A 73 -6.50 -19.06 -6.99
C GLY A 73 -8.00 -18.87 -6.92
N GLU A 74 -8.77 -19.45 -7.85
CA GLU A 74 -10.24 -19.32 -7.87
C GLU A 74 -10.89 -19.74 -6.54
N ASN A 75 -10.38 -20.80 -5.92
CA ASN A 75 -10.86 -21.34 -4.64
C ASN A 75 -9.72 -21.47 -3.62
N THR A 76 -8.60 -20.80 -3.85
CA THR A 76 -7.42 -20.89 -2.98
C THR A 76 -7.16 -19.55 -2.33
N VAL A 77 -7.17 -19.55 -1.00
CA VAL A 77 -6.79 -18.40 -0.19
C VAL A 77 -5.30 -18.15 -0.36
N GLY A 78 -4.94 -16.96 -0.83
CA GLY A 78 -3.56 -16.55 -0.96
C GLY A 78 -2.99 -16.02 0.35
N ILE A 79 -1.72 -16.31 0.60
CA ILE A 79 -1.00 -15.86 1.81
C ILE A 79 0.39 -15.37 1.44
N SER A 80 0.77 -14.22 1.93
CA SER A 80 2.12 -13.69 1.81
C SER A 80 2.60 -13.06 3.12
N THR A 81 3.87 -12.71 3.16
CA THR A 81 4.48 -11.96 4.27
C THR A 81 5.34 -10.86 3.69
N THR A 82 5.19 -9.65 4.20
CA THR A 82 6.02 -8.48 3.86
C THR A 82 6.84 -8.08 5.07
N LEU A 83 8.15 -7.93 4.88
CA LEU A 83 9.07 -7.32 5.82
C LEU A 83 9.65 -6.06 5.21
N GLY A 84 9.70 -4.98 5.97
CA GLY A 84 10.23 -3.73 5.45
C GLY A 84 10.72 -2.77 6.50
N THR A 85 11.33 -1.71 5.99
CA THR A 85 11.77 -0.56 6.78
C THR A 85 11.37 0.72 6.07
N MET A 86 11.04 1.73 6.85
CA MET A 86 10.78 3.08 6.37
C MET A 86 11.65 4.07 7.13
N VAL A 87 12.35 4.93 6.41
CA VAL A 87 13.16 6.00 6.97
C VAL A 87 12.50 7.33 6.65
N THR A 88 12.21 8.11 7.67
CA THR A 88 11.63 9.45 7.56
C THR A 88 12.70 10.50 7.78
N ARG A 89 12.85 11.40 6.80
CA ARG A 89 13.76 12.56 6.87
C ARG A 89 12.95 13.84 6.89
N PRO A 90 12.81 14.49 8.05
CA PRO A 90 12.11 15.77 8.16
C PRO A 90 12.82 16.87 7.36
N ALA A 91 12.11 17.98 7.11
CA ALA A 91 12.68 19.19 6.54
C ALA A 91 13.91 19.67 7.32
N MET A 92 14.88 20.23 6.61
CA MET A 92 16.19 20.61 7.15
C MET A 92 16.13 21.24 8.55
N GLY A 93 16.86 20.64 9.49
CA GLY A 93 17.24 21.20 10.79
C GLY A 93 16.30 20.95 11.97
N SER A 94 15.20 20.23 11.82
CA SER A 94 14.18 20.17 12.87
C SER A 94 14.16 18.89 13.73
N GLN A 95 14.52 17.74 13.19
CA GLN A 95 14.40 16.46 13.91
C GLN A 95 15.43 15.43 13.39
N PRO A 96 15.88 14.46 14.21
CA PRO A 96 16.65 13.33 13.73
C PRO A 96 15.82 12.48 12.75
N GLU A 97 16.49 11.69 11.91
CA GLU A 97 15.84 10.69 11.05
C GLU A 97 15.08 9.69 11.93
N ASP A 98 13.83 9.41 11.56
CA ASP A 98 13.06 8.33 12.17
C ASP A 98 13.18 7.06 11.32
N LYS A 99 13.18 5.91 11.97
CA LYS A 99 13.31 4.62 11.30
C LYS A 99 12.31 3.64 11.90
N ASP A 100 11.42 3.17 11.01
CA ASP A 100 10.44 2.17 11.35
C ASP A 100 10.78 0.83 10.72
N TYR A 101 10.48 -0.27 11.42
CA TYR A 101 10.49 -1.62 10.89
C TYR A 101 9.07 -2.18 10.96
N TYR A 102 8.67 -2.91 9.95
CA TYR A 102 7.33 -3.51 9.94
C TYR A 102 7.32 -4.91 9.38
N LEU A 103 6.34 -5.65 9.85
CA LEU A 103 5.92 -6.95 9.37
C LEU A 103 4.44 -6.86 9.01
N ASN A 104 4.06 -7.40 7.86
CA ASN A 104 2.65 -7.55 7.48
C ASN A 104 2.42 -8.94 6.91
N VAL A 105 1.25 -9.53 7.19
CA VAL A 105 0.81 -10.82 6.65
C VAL A 105 -0.50 -10.58 5.90
N PRO A 106 -0.43 -10.31 4.58
CA PRO A 106 -1.61 -10.24 3.74
C PRO A 106 -2.19 -11.63 3.47
N VAL A 107 -3.51 -11.72 3.61
CA VAL A 107 -4.33 -12.87 3.23
C VAL A 107 -5.38 -12.41 2.24
N THR A 108 -5.48 -13.04 1.08
CA THR A 108 -6.48 -12.74 0.05
C THR A 108 -7.43 -13.90 -0.11
N VAL A 109 -8.71 -13.65 0.14
CA VAL A 109 -9.79 -14.62 0.05
C VAL A 109 -10.58 -14.36 -1.24
N PRO A 110 -10.58 -15.29 -2.20
CA PRO A 110 -11.43 -15.20 -3.38
C PRO A 110 -12.88 -15.51 -3.02
N LEU A 111 -13.81 -14.70 -3.50
CA LEU A 111 -15.26 -14.88 -3.32
C LEU A 111 -15.95 -15.29 -4.63
N GLY A 112 -15.17 -15.64 -5.65
CA GLY A 112 -15.65 -15.94 -7.00
C GLY A 112 -15.98 -14.68 -7.81
N GLN A 113 -16.05 -14.82 -9.14
CA GLN A 113 -16.36 -13.73 -10.06
C GLN A 113 -15.43 -12.52 -9.90
N ASP A 114 -14.14 -12.76 -9.72
CA ASP A 114 -13.09 -11.74 -9.50
C ASP A 114 -13.33 -10.80 -8.30
N ARG A 115 -14.10 -11.28 -7.31
CA ARG A 115 -14.31 -10.58 -6.04
C ARG A 115 -13.31 -11.08 -5.02
N PHE A 116 -12.74 -10.16 -4.27
CA PHE A 116 -11.72 -10.48 -3.27
C PHE A 116 -11.98 -9.74 -1.96
N VAL A 117 -11.63 -10.41 -0.87
CA VAL A 117 -11.44 -9.78 0.45
C VAL A 117 -9.99 -9.94 0.84
N HIS A 118 -9.37 -8.85 1.27
CA HIS A 118 -8.01 -8.79 1.75
C HIS A 118 -8.03 -8.56 3.26
N LEU A 119 -7.30 -9.38 3.99
CA LEU A 119 -7.12 -9.26 5.43
C LEU A 119 -5.63 -9.07 5.70
N ASN A 120 -5.29 -8.08 6.51
CA ASN A 120 -3.92 -7.83 6.91
C ASN A 120 -3.81 -7.88 8.43
N ALA A 121 -2.80 -8.57 8.92
CA ALA A 121 -2.37 -8.52 10.30
C ALA A 121 -0.88 -8.24 10.32
N GLY A 122 -0.46 -7.27 11.11
CA GLY A 122 0.92 -6.83 11.07
C GLY A 122 1.37 -6.18 12.37
N TRP A 123 2.57 -5.65 12.29
CA TRP A 123 3.23 -4.99 13.40
C TRP A 123 4.20 -3.96 12.88
N VAL A 124 4.32 -2.84 13.58
CA VAL A 124 5.30 -1.79 13.33
C VAL A 124 6.07 -1.46 14.60
N ASN A 125 7.37 -1.30 14.46
CA ASN A 125 8.27 -0.80 15.49
C ASN A 125 8.71 0.60 15.11
N HIS A 126 8.31 1.59 15.87
CA HIS A 126 8.73 2.98 15.75
C HIS A 126 9.97 3.21 16.62
N GLN A 127 11.14 3.24 16.00
CA GLN A 127 12.41 3.33 16.74
C GLN A 127 12.54 4.60 17.57
N THR A 128 12.22 5.76 17.00
CA THR A 128 12.33 7.06 17.66
C THR A 128 11.33 7.19 18.82
N LEU A 129 10.15 6.60 18.69
CA LEU A 129 9.14 6.60 19.75
C LEU A 129 9.36 5.49 20.79
N GLY A 130 10.21 4.50 20.48
CA GLY A 130 10.39 3.32 21.33
C GLY A 130 9.12 2.48 21.48
N THR A 131 8.21 2.50 20.49
CA THR A 131 6.91 1.83 20.59
C THR A 131 6.76 0.72 19.57
N ASN A 132 6.03 -0.30 19.98
CA ASN A 132 5.64 -1.44 19.14
C ASN A 132 4.12 -1.47 19.04
N ARG A 133 3.57 -1.51 17.83
CA ARG A 133 2.14 -1.44 17.63
C ARG A 133 1.66 -2.47 16.62
N PRO A 134 0.63 -3.25 16.95
CA PRO A 134 -0.05 -4.07 15.97
C PRO A 134 -0.78 -3.21 14.96
N THR A 135 -0.77 -3.69 13.71
CA THR A 135 -1.50 -3.11 12.59
C THR A 135 -2.49 -4.11 12.04
N TRP A 136 -3.54 -3.62 11.40
CA TRP A 136 -4.55 -4.44 10.79
C TRP A 136 -5.19 -3.74 9.59
N GLY A 137 -5.77 -4.51 8.70
CA GLY A 137 -6.52 -4.00 7.56
C GLY A 137 -7.55 -5.01 7.06
N VAL A 138 -8.66 -4.50 6.56
CA VAL A 138 -9.68 -5.27 5.83
C VAL A 138 -10.03 -4.47 4.60
N GLY A 139 -9.85 -5.08 3.43
CA GLY A 139 -10.15 -4.48 2.13
C GLY A 139 -11.03 -5.39 1.28
N GLY A 140 -11.70 -4.81 0.30
CA GLY A 140 -12.50 -5.56 -0.65
C GLY A 140 -12.43 -4.98 -2.04
N GLU A 141 -12.51 -5.87 -3.03
CA GLU A 141 -12.58 -5.56 -4.44
C GLU A 141 -13.86 -6.15 -5.05
N LEU A 142 -14.65 -5.30 -5.70
CA LEU A 142 -15.89 -5.66 -6.36
C LEU A 142 -15.87 -5.21 -7.82
N PRO A 143 -15.73 -6.11 -8.80
CA PRO A 143 -15.84 -5.76 -10.21
C PRO A 143 -17.23 -5.19 -10.54
N LEU A 144 -17.26 -4.00 -11.09
CA LEU A 144 -18.48 -3.35 -11.61
C LEU A 144 -18.63 -3.61 -13.10
N THR A 145 -17.53 -3.69 -13.81
CA THR A 145 -17.43 -4.03 -15.22
C THR A 145 -16.15 -4.83 -15.47
N ALA A 146 -15.91 -5.28 -16.70
CA ALA A 146 -14.65 -5.95 -17.07
C ALA A 146 -13.37 -5.12 -16.84
N ARG A 147 -13.49 -3.81 -16.61
CA ARG A 147 -12.33 -2.91 -16.42
C ARG A 147 -12.41 -2.06 -15.17
N VAL A 148 -13.57 -1.93 -14.55
CA VAL A 148 -13.78 -1.04 -13.39
C VAL A 148 -14.10 -1.89 -12.17
N ILE A 149 -13.39 -1.63 -11.09
CA ILE A 149 -13.48 -2.34 -9.82
C ILE A 149 -13.77 -1.29 -8.74
N ALA A 150 -14.81 -1.51 -7.95
CA ALA A 150 -15.01 -0.76 -6.72
C ALA A 150 -14.08 -1.31 -5.63
N ILE A 151 -13.43 -0.42 -4.90
CA ILE A 151 -12.54 -0.77 -3.79
C ILE A 151 -12.99 -0.08 -2.51
N ALA A 152 -12.92 -0.81 -1.42
CA ALA A 152 -13.22 -0.30 -0.09
C ALA A 152 -12.27 -0.91 0.91
N GLU A 153 -11.79 -0.13 1.88
CA GLU A 153 -10.99 -0.68 2.96
C GLU A 153 -11.15 0.09 4.26
N THR A 154 -10.87 -0.60 5.35
CA THR A 154 -10.67 -0.03 6.68
C THR A 154 -9.41 -0.62 7.27
N TYR A 155 -8.62 0.21 7.93
CA TYR A 155 -7.32 -0.18 8.46
C TYR A 155 -6.92 0.70 9.65
N GLY A 156 -5.95 0.23 10.40
CA GLY A 156 -5.48 0.97 11.55
C GLY A 156 -4.22 0.41 12.16
N GLU A 157 -3.66 1.22 13.01
CA GLU A 157 -2.58 0.91 13.93
C GLU A 157 -3.09 1.13 15.34
N ALA A 158 -2.74 0.25 16.26
CA ALA A 158 -3.18 0.37 17.66
C ALA A 158 -2.82 1.74 18.24
N ALA A 159 -3.77 2.37 18.91
CA ALA A 159 -3.70 3.72 19.48
C ALA A 159 -3.68 4.88 18.47
N MET A 160 -3.63 4.62 17.14
CA MET A 160 -3.64 5.68 16.12
C MET A 160 -4.99 5.93 15.48
N GLY A 161 -6.02 5.15 15.87
CA GLY A 161 -7.38 5.25 15.35
C GLY A 161 -7.58 4.53 14.02
N THR A 162 -8.84 4.31 13.68
CA THR A 162 -9.26 3.59 12.48
C THR A 162 -9.46 4.57 11.32
N ARG A 163 -8.96 4.20 10.16
CA ARG A 163 -9.13 4.89 8.89
C ARG A 163 -9.95 4.05 7.93
N TYR A 164 -10.61 4.69 7.00
CA TYR A 164 -11.30 4.02 5.91
C TYR A 164 -11.08 4.78 4.61
N GLN A 165 -11.19 4.08 3.51
CA GLN A 165 -11.26 4.70 2.19
C GLN A 165 -12.12 3.88 1.23
N LEU A 166 -12.72 4.59 0.28
CA LEU A 166 -13.56 4.06 -0.78
C LEU A 166 -13.05 4.59 -2.11
N GLY A 167 -13.13 3.81 -3.16
CA GLY A 167 -12.66 4.27 -4.45
C GLY A 167 -13.02 3.40 -5.62
N LEU A 168 -12.48 3.77 -6.75
CA LEU A 168 -12.58 3.04 -8.01
C LEU A 168 -11.18 2.77 -8.56
N ARG A 169 -11.03 1.62 -9.14
CA ARG A 169 -9.85 1.14 -9.83
C ARG A 169 -10.23 0.80 -11.27
N MET A 170 -9.41 1.17 -12.24
CA MET A 170 -9.70 0.92 -13.65
C MET A 170 -8.45 0.45 -14.39
N TRP A 171 -8.59 -0.61 -15.15
CA TRP A 171 -7.60 -1.05 -16.13
C TRP A 171 -7.70 -0.20 -17.41
N LEU A 172 -6.72 0.67 -17.65
CA LEU A 172 -6.56 1.37 -18.93
C LEU A 172 -6.06 0.41 -20.01
N VAL A 173 -5.05 -0.37 -19.66
CA VAL A 173 -4.55 -1.50 -20.44
C VAL A 173 -4.59 -2.73 -19.54
N PRO A 174 -5.41 -3.74 -19.87
CA PRO A 174 -5.56 -4.94 -19.02
C PRO A 174 -4.21 -5.53 -18.64
N GLN A 175 -4.01 -5.82 -17.36
CA GLN A 175 -2.80 -6.40 -16.79
C GLN A 175 -1.49 -5.61 -17.05
N ARG A 176 -1.57 -4.33 -17.45
CA ARG A 176 -0.38 -3.50 -17.72
C ARG A 176 -0.47 -2.12 -17.11
N VAL A 177 -1.59 -1.44 -17.27
CA VAL A 177 -1.75 -0.06 -16.80
C VAL A 177 -3.06 0.06 -16.05
N GLN A 178 -2.96 0.36 -14.78
CA GLN A 178 -4.09 0.53 -13.88
C GLN A 178 -4.03 1.89 -13.22
N ILE A 179 -5.16 2.54 -13.12
CA ILE A 179 -5.33 3.76 -12.33
C ILE A 179 -6.34 3.49 -11.22
N ASP A 180 -6.20 4.18 -10.11
CA ASP A 180 -7.18 4.18 -9.03
C ASP A 180 -7.37 5.58 -8.46
N THR A 181 -8.55 5.80 -7.89
CA THR A 181 -8.87 7.00 -7.13
C THR A 181 -9.56 6.60 -5.85
N THR A 182 -9.18 7.20 -4.73
CA THR A 182 -9.83 6.93 -3.45
C THR A 182 -10.11 8.20 -2.69
N TYR A 183 -11.18 8.18 -1.93
CA TYR A 183 -11.50 9.15 -0.88
C TYR A 183 -11.48 8.44 0.46
N GLY A 184 -10.80 9.01 1.43
CA GLY A 184 -10.66 8.42 2.76
C GLY A 184 -10.74 9.44 3.88
N ASN A 185 -10.94 8.91 5.09
CA ASN A 185 -11.00 9.69 6.30
C ASN A 185 -10.67 8.82 7.53
N ARG A 186 -10.51 9.46 8.68
CA ARG A 186 -10.39 8.82 9.99
C ARG A 186 -11.72 8.81 10.71
N ILE A 187 -12.08 7.66 11.29
CA ILE A 187 -13.31 7.54 12.09
C ILE A 187 -13.15 8.37 13.38
N GLY A 188 -14.17 9.17 13.69
CA GLY A 188 -14.20 10.02 14.88
C GLY A 188 -13.52 11.38 14.73
N GLN A 189 -12.89 11.68 13.59
CA GLN A 189 -12.29 12.99 13.29
C GLN A 189 -12.58 13.45 11.86
N PRO A 190 -13.85 13.64 11.49
CA PRO A 190 -14.26 13.76 10.09
C PRO A 190 -13.77 15.03 9.38
N GLU A 191 -13.40 16.10 10.07
CA GLU A 191 -13.13 17.38 9.44
C GLU A 191 -11.66 17.64 9.10
N HIS A 192 -10.72 16.95 9.75
CA HIS A 192 -9.31 17.30 9.68
C HIS A 192 -8.43 16.31 8.94
N GLU A 193 -8.87 15.06 8.76
CA GLU A 193 -8.01 14.00 8.23
C GLU A 193 -8.50 13.36 6.90
N ARG A 194 -9.47 13.98 6.22
CA ARG A 194 -9.91 13.49 4.91
C ARG A 194 -8.83 13.67 3.85
N TRP A 195 -8.75 12.72 2.94
CA TRP A 195 -7.82 12.77 1.82
C TRP A 195 -8.47 12.26 0.53
N PHE A 196 -7.87 12.69 -0.57
CA PHE A 196 -8.13 12.16 -1.89
C PHE A 196 -6.84 11.61 -2.47
N THR A 197 -6.89 10.45 -3.12
CA THR A 197 -5.72 9.81 -3.73
C THR A 197 -5.98 9.51 -5.20
N VAL A 198 -4.97 9.71 -6.03
CA VAL A 198 -4.92 9.21 -7.41
C VAL A 198 -3.67 8.36 -7.53
N GLY A 199 -3.85 7.12 -7.97
CA GLY A 199 -2.81 6.12 -8.13
C GLY A 199 -2.64 5.67 -9.58
N LEU A 200 -1.42 5.23 -9.88
CA LEU A 200 -1.04 4.59 -11.13
C LEU A 200 -0.21 3.35 -10.80
N ARG A 201 -0.57 2.21 -11.38
CA ARG A 201 0.22 0.98 -11.36
C ARG A 201 0.59 0.58 -12.77
N LEU A 202 1.88 0.40 -13.00
CA LEU A 202 2.44 -0.09 -14.25
C LEU A 202 3.05 -1.47 -14.01
N LEU A 203 2.71 -2.44 -14.88
CA LEU A 203 3.21 -3.81 -14.82
C LEU A 203 4.00 -4.11 -16.10
N SER A 204 5.22 -4.57 -15.96
CA SER A 204 6.03 -5.02 -17.10
C SER A 204 5.66 -6.46 -17.51
N PRO A 205 5.95 -6.88 -18.76
CA PRO A 205 6.12 -8.30 -19.05
C PRO A 205 7.34 -8.85 -18.29
N ALA A 206 7.51 -10.16 -18.29
CA ALA A 206 8.76 -10.79 -17.86
C ALA A 206 9.90 -10.33 -18.80
N PHE A 207 10.97 -9.78 -18.23
CA PHE A 207 12.15 -9.28 -18.97
C PHE A 207 13.46 -9.43 -18.19
N LEU A 208 13.38 -9.76 -16.91
CA LEU A 208 14.54 -10.01 -16.07
C LEU A 208 15.19 -11.36 -16.43
N PRO A 209 16.51 -11.50 -16.24
CA PRO A 209 17.24 -12.72 -16.58
C PRO A 209 16.83 -13.95 -15.77
#